data_ca1b281ddec378e8b5a7014acdec334c
#
_entry.id   ca1b281ddec378e8b5a7014acdec334c
#
_cell.length_a   1.000
_cell.length_b   1.000
_cell.length_c   1.000
_cell.angle_alpha   90.00
_cell.angle_beta   90.00
_cell.angle_gamma   90.00
#
_symmetry.space_group_name_H-M   'P 1'
#
loop_
_entity.id
_entity.type
_entity.pdbx_description
1 polymer ?
#
loop_
_entity_poly.entity_id
_entity_poly.type
_entity_poly.pdbx_seq_one_letter_code
_entity_poly.pdbx_strand_id
1 'polypeptide(L)'
;MSKGNDQVAISSKFESRDDQSVVRNYGQLLVEVVKTVPDGVVCFFTSYLYLESVVAAWYDQGIVTSLQRHKLLFIETQDADETSLALLNYIKACKCGRGAILLSVARGKVSEGVDFDHHLGRAVLMFGIPYVYTQSRILKARLEYLRDTFQVGSDFLLILFTRIS
;
A
#
# COMPACT_ATOMS: atom_id res chain seq x y z
N MET A 1 2.21 -15.68 -7.00
CA MET A 1 0.81 -16.17 -6.99
C MET A 1 -0.13 -15.09 -7.48
N SER A 2 -1.06 -15.43 -8.33
CA SER A 2 -2.08 -14.51 -8.83
C SER A 2 -3.42 -14.59 -8.08
N LYS A 3 -3.49 -15.39 -7.03
CA LYS A 3 -4.69 -15.62 -6.23
C LYS A 3 -4.44 -15.33 -4.75
N GLY A 4 -5.43 -14.75 -4.10
CA GLY A 4 -5.43 -14.55 -2.67
C GLY A 4 -5.94 -15.78 -1.90
N ASN A 5 -6.13 -15.61 -0.58
CA ASN A 5 -6.49 -16.70 0.33
C ASN A 5 -7.85 -17.35 0.02
N ASP A 6 -8.75 -16.62 -0.61
CA ASP A 6 -10.07 -17.12 -1.03
C ASP A 6 -10.11 -17.67 -2.46
N GLN A 7 -8.95 -17.85 -3.07
CA GLN A 7 -8.78 -18.33 -4.44
C GLN A 7 -9.28 -17.35 -5.53
N VAL A 8 -9.65 -16.13 -5.16
CA VAL A 8 -9.98 -15.07 -6.12
C VAL A 8 -8.70 -14.47 -6.68
N ALA A 9 -8.67 -14.19 -7.98
CA ALA A 9 -7.51 -13.57 -8.61
C ALA A 9 -7.28 -12.16 -8.06
N ILE A 10 -6.04 -11.88 -7.65
CA ILE A 10 -5.63 -10.54 -7.25
C ILE A 10 -5.41 -9.74 -8.54
N SER A 11 -6.22 -8.73 -8.77
CA SER A 11 -6.18 -7.92 -9.98
C SER A 11 -6.46 -6.45 -9.66
N SER A 12 -5.81 -5.57 -10.38
CA SER A 12 -6.07 -4.13 -10.37
C SER A 12 -6.74 -3.63 -11.63
N LYS A 13 -7.23 -4.51 -12.47
CA LYS A 13 -8.02 -4.12 -13.64
C LYS A 13 -9.22 -3.27 -13.16
N PHE A 14 -9.56 -2.26 -13.93
CA PHE A 14 -10.62 -1.31 -13.55
C PHE A 14 -11.93 -2.03 -13.17
N GLU A 15 -12.27 -3.10 -13.88
CA GLU A 15 -13.46 -3.90 -13.65
C GLU A 15 -13.47 -4.68 -12.33
N SER A 16 -12.29 -4.96 -11.76
CA SER A 16 -12.16 -5.75 -10.53
C SER A 16 -11.70 -4.92 -9.31
N ARG A 17 -11.47 -3.63 -9.47
CA ARG A 17 -10.98 -2.77 -8.39
C ARG A 17 -11.92 -2.70 -7.19
N ASP A 18 -13.21 -2.71 -7.46
CA ASP A 18 -14.26 -2.61 -6.43
C ASP A 18 -14.82 -3.97 -6.00
N ASP A 19 -14.29 -5.05 -6.54
CA ASP A 19 -14.70 -6.39 -6.12
C ASP A 19 -14.29 -6.63 -4.66
N GLN A 20 -15.27 -6.97 -3.83
CA GLN A 20 -15.06 -7.15 -2.39
C GLN A 20 -14.05 -8.24 -2.05
N SER A 21 -13.99 -9.30 -2.85
CA SER A 21 -13.03 -10.38 -2.68
C SER A 21 -11.60 -9.94 -3.01
N VAL A 22 -11.42 -9.15 -4.05
CA VAL A 22 -10.12 -8.59 -4.44
C VAL A 22 -9.64 -7.60 -3.38
N VAL A 23 -10.49 -6.71 -2.91
CA VAL A 23 -10.19 -5.75 -1.85
C VAL A 23 -9.81 -6.47 -0.55
N ARG A 24 -10.52 -7.54 -0.20
CA ARG A 24 -10.18 -8.39 0.95
C ARG A 24 -8.79 -9.02 0.81
N ASN A 25 -8.48 -9.56 -0.36
CA ASN A 25 -7.17 -10.16 -0.60
C ASN A 25 -6.03 -9.15 -0.49
N TYR A 26 -6.23 -7.93 -0.96
CA TYR A 26 -5.27 -6.84 -0.75
C TYR A 26 -5.08 -6.54 0.74
N GLY A 27 -6.17 -6.49 1.50
CA GLY A 27 -6.12 -6.25 2.93
C GLY A 27 -5.40 -7.35 3.69
N GLN A 28 -5.67 -8.61 3.38
CA GLN A 28 -4.99 -9.75 3.99
C GLN A 28 -3.51 -9.78 3.65
N LEU A 29 -3.14 -9.45 2.42
CA LEU A 29 -1.74 -9.31 2.02
C LEU A 29 -1.04 -8.22 2.83
N LEU A 30 -1.69 -7.07 3.02
CA LEU A 30 -1.14 -6.00 3.83
C LEU A 30 -0.96 -6.42 5.29
N VAL A 31 -1.90 -7.17 5.86
CA VAL A 31 -1.77 -7.72 7.22
C VAL A 31 -0.52 -8.60 7.33
N GLU A 32 -0.28 -9.47 6.37
CA GLU A 32 0.92 -10.32 6.36
C GLU A 32 2.22 -9.50 6.22
N VAL A 33 2.21 -8.48 5.37
CA VAL A 33 3.37 -7.58 5.22
C VAL A 33 3.68 -6.84 6.51
N VAL A 34 2.68 -6.29 7.19
CA VAL A 34 2.91 -5.52 8.43
C VAL A 34 3.33 -6.37 9.61
N LYS A 35 3.04 -7.66 9.61
CA LYS A 35 3.56 -8.62 10.61
C LYS A 35 5.05 -8.87 10.44
N THR A 36 5.53 -8.86 9.22
CA THR A 36 6.89 -9.28 8.85
C THR A 36 7.86 -8.11 8.73
N VAL A 37 7.38 -6.97 8.21
CA VAL A 37 8.21 -5.81 7.92
C VAL A 37 8.25 -4.86 9.11
N PRO A 38 9.44 -4.49 9.62
CA PRO A 38 9.55 -3.53 10.72
C PRO A 38 9.29 -2.09 10.23
N ASP A 39 9.06 -1.20 11.18
CA ASP A 39 8.97 0.25 11.00
C ASP A 39 7.84 0.67 10.04
N GLY A 40 8.15 1.44 9.01
CA GLY A 40 7.16 2.05 8.13
C GLY A 40 6.76 1.19 6.94
N VAL A 41 5.46 1.09 6.71
CA VAL A 41 4.88 0.50 5.50
C VAL A 41 4.01 1.56 4.82
N VAL A 42 4.27 1.84 3.55
CA VAL A 42 3.53 2.84 2.78
C VAL A 42 2.73 2.13 1.70
N CYS A 43 1.46 2.48 1.60
CA CYS A 43 0.55 1.95 0.58
C CYS A 43 0.05 3.09 -0.30
N PHE A 44 0.25 2.98 -1.59
CA PHE A 44 -0.22 3.96 -2.56
C PHE A 44 -1.43 3.46 -3.32
N PHE A 45 -2.42 4.32 -3.44
CA PHE A 45 -3.65 4.10 -4.21
C PHE A 45 -3.70 5.05 -5.40
N THR A 46 -4.51 4.75 -6.38
CA THR A 46 -4.60 5.53 -7.63
C THR A 46 -5.38 6.83 -7.50
N SER A 47 -6.28 6.92 -6.52
CA SER A 47 -7.10 8.10 -6.25
C SER A 47 -7.59 8.13 -4.81
N TYR A 48 -8.01 9.31 -4.34
CA TYR A 48 -8.65 9.44 -3.02
C TYR A 48 -9.96 8.66 -2.94
N LEU A 49 -10.76 8.69 -4.00
CA LEU A 49 -12.01 7.94 -4.04
C LEU A 49 -11.78 6.44 -3.88
N TYR A 50 -10.78 5.91 -4.57
CA TYR A 50 -10.42 4.49 -4.44
C TYR A 50 -9.87 4.16 -3.06
N LEU A 51 -9.01 4.99 -2.52
CA LEU A 51 -8.49 4.85 -1.15
C LEU A 51 -9.63 4.80 -0.12
N GLU A 52 -10.54 5.73 -0.18
CA GLU A 52 -11.69 5.81 0.74
C GLU A 52 -12.60 4.57 0.61
N SER A 53 -12.86 4.13 -0.60
CA SER A 53 -13.65 2.91 -0.88
C SER A 53 -12.99 1.67 -0.28
N VAL A 54 -11.70 1.50 -0.48
CA VAL A 54 -10.94 0.36 0.05
C VAL A 54 -10.89 0.39 1.58
N VAL A 55 -10.65 1.54 2.17
CA VAL A 55 -10.60 1.69 3.64
C VAL A 55 -11.96 1.36 4.26
N ALA A 56 -13.05 1.84 3.67
CA ALA A 56 -14.41 1.51 4.13
C ALA A 56 -14.67 0.01 4.09
N ALA A 57 -14.29 -0.65 3.01
CA ALA A 57 -14.43 -2.11 2.88
C ALA A 57 -13.57 -2.85 3.90
N TRP A 58 -12.32 -2.44 4.10
CA TRP A 58 -11.43 -3.05 5.09
C TRP A 58 -11.92 -2.85 6.52
N TYR A 59 -12.55 -1.72 6.80
CA TYR A 59 -13.18 -1.47 8.09
C TYR A 59 -14.31 -2.48 8.36
N ASP A 60 -15.22 -2.66 7.40
CA ASP A 60 -16.32 -3.60 7.51
C ASP A 60 -15.85 -5.06 7.58
N GLN A 61 -14.76 -5.39 6.91
CA GLN A 61 -14.16 -6.73 6.90
C GLN A 61 -13.29 -7.05 8.12
N GLY A 62 -13.10 -6.10 9.05
CA GLY A 62 -12.25 -6.27 10.22
C GLY A 62 -10.74 -6.19 9.94
N ILE A 63 -10.34 -5.84 8.73
CA ILE A 63 -8.94 -5.73 8.32
C ILE A 63 -8.26 -4.55 8.99
N VAL A 64 -8.94 -3.41 9.08
CA VAL A 64 -8.41 -2.21 9.78
C VAL A 64 -8.05 -2.56 11.22
N THR A 65 -8.91 -3.26 11.93
CA THR A 65 -8.64 -3.71 13.30
C THR A 65 -7.42 -4.62 13.37
N SER A 66 -7.28 -5.54 12.41
CA SER A 66 -6.11 -6.43 12.34
C SER A 66 -4.82 -5.68 12.07
N LEU A 67 -4.84 -4.68 11.20
CA LEU A 67 -3.69 -3.82 10.94
C LEU A 67 -3.27 -3.03 12.19
N GLN A 68 -4.22 -2.45 12.89
CA GLN A 68 -3.98 -1.64 14.09
C GLN A 68 -3.42 -2.44 15.27
N ARG A 69 -3.59 -3.75 15.29
CA ARG A 69 -2.94 -4.64 16.27
C ARG A 69 -1.43 -4.71 16.11
N HIS A 70 -0.94 -4.49 14.90
CA HIS A 70 0.49 -4.61 14.58
C HIS A 70 1.19 -3.27 14.49
N LYS A 71 0.54 -2.27 13.90
CA LYS A 71 1.12 -0.94 13.65
C LYS A 71 0.05 0.14 13.78
N LEU A 72 0.49 1.37 13.97
CA LEU A 72 -0.41 2.53 13.89
C LEU A 72 -0.78 2.79 12.43
N LEU A 73 -2.03 3.15 12.19
CA LEU A 73 -2.56 3.40 10.84
C LEU A 73 -2.83 4.89 10.65
N PHE A 74 -2.28 5.44 9.59
CA PHE A 74 -2.48 6.82 9.17
C PHE A 74 -2.96 6.87 7.73
N ILE A 75 -3.82 7.83 7.42
CA ILE A 75 -4.47 7.95 6.12
C ILE A 75 -4.31 9.37 5.61
N GLU A 76 -3.82 9.51 4.38
CA GLU A 76 -3.82 10.77 3.66
C GLU A 76 -5.25 11.13 3.27
N THR A 77 -5.64 12.39 3.51
CA THR A 77 -6.92 12.94 3.10
C THR A 77 -6.72 14.08 2.11
N GLN A 78 -7.81 14.60 1.56
CA GLN A 78 -7.75 15.79 0.71
C GLN A 78 -7.43 17.07 1.50
N ASP A 79 -7.65 17.05 2.81
CA ASP A 79 -7.30 18.16 3.69
C ASP A 79 -5.79 18.18 3.96
N ALA A 80 -5.17 19.34 3.75
CA ALA A 80 -3.73 19.50 3.89
C ALA A 80 -3.26 19.46 5.34
N ASP A 81 -4.05 20.00 6.27
CA ASP A 81 -3.69 20.08 7.67
C ASP A 81 -3.81 18.71 8.33
N GLU A 82 -4.89 17.98 8.04
CA GLU A 82 -5.06 16.60 8.48
C GLU A 82 -3.94 15.70 7.97
N THR A 83 -3.59 15.82 6.70
CA THR A 83 -2.51 15.05 6.07
C THR A 83 -1.16 15.39 6.70
N SER A 84 -0.88 16.65 6.96
CA SER A 84 0.37 17.07 7.61
C SER A 84 0.49 16.50 9.03
N LEU A 85 -0.59 16.51 9.78
CA LEU A 85 -0.63 15.94 11.13
C LEU A 85 -0.45 14.43 11.10
N ALA A 86 -1.13 13.74 10.20
CA ALA A 86 -1.00 12.29 10.02
C ALA A 86 0.45 11.92 9.66
N LEU A 87 1.08 12.67 8.78
CA LEU A 87 2.46 12.45 8.36
C LEU A 87 3.45 12.66 9.51
N LEU A 88 3.28 13.71 10.30
CA LEU A 88 4.13 13.96 11.48
C LEU A 88 4.04 12.80 12.47
N ASN A 89 2.83 12.31 12.75
CA ASN A 89 2.62 11.20 13.66
C ASN A 89 3.16 9.88 13.09
N TYR A 90 3.03 9.67 11.79
CA TYR A 90 3.63 8.55 11.09
C TYR A 90 5.16 8.52 11.28
N ILE A 91 5.81 9.63 11.04
CA ILE A 91 7.27 9.76 11.20
C ILE A 91 7.69 9.47 12.64
N LYS A 92 6.97 10.02 13.62
CA LYS A 92 7.23 9.76 15.05
C LYS A 92 7.10 8.27 15.39
N ALA A 93 6.05 7.63 14.91
CA ALA A 93 5.79 6.21 15.16
C ALA A 93 6.89 5.32 14.57
N CYS A 94 7.39 5.66 13.37
CA CYS A 94 8.50 4.95 12.75
C CYS A 94 9.81 5.14 13.53
N LYS A 95 10.09 6.36 13.97
CA LYS A 95 11.32 6.69 14.69
C LYS A 95 11.38 6.09 16.09
N CYS A 96 10.25 5.97 16.77
CA CYS A 96 10.23 5.40 18.12
C CYS A 96 10.14 3.86 18.15
N GLY A 97 10.13 3.21 16.99
CA GLY A 97 10.09 1.74 16.89
C GLY A 97 8.70 1.13 16.99
N ARG A 98 7.63 1.93 17.20
CA ARG A 98 6.25 1.42 17.24
C ARG A 98 5.82 0.86 15.88
N GLY A 99 6.32 1.45 14.81
CA GLY A 99 5.93 1.14 13.44
C GLY A 99 4.60 1.78 13.04
N ALA A 100 4.46 2.05 11.77
CA ALA A 100 3.26 2.68 11.24
C ALA A 100 2.96 2.24 9.81
N ILE A 101 1.70 2.37 9.44
CA ILE A 101 1.20 2.18 8.07
C ILE A 101 0.69 3.53 7.61
N LEU A 102 1.09 3.94 6.42
CA LEU A 102 0.56 5.13 5.76
C LEU A 102 -0.18 4.73 4.49
N LEU A 103 -1.45 5.05 4.43
CA LEU A 103 -2.26 4.89 3.23
C LEU A 103 -2.31 6.25 2.51
N SER A 104 -1.81 6.30 1.29
CA SER A 104 -1.59 7.53 0.54
C SER A 104 -2.03 7.39 -0.91
N VAL A 105 -2.06 8.48 -1.64
CA VAL A 105 -2.39 8.51 -3.07
C VAL A 105 -1.13 8.74 -3.90
N ALA A 106 -0.96 7.96 -4.95
CA ALA A 106 0.27 7.93 -5.76
C ALA A 106 0.67 9.27 -6.38
N ARG A 107 -0.26 10.20 -6.53
CA ARG A 107 -0.01 11.58 -6.99
C ARG A 107 -0.47 12.61 -5.98
N GLY A 108 -0.69 12.18 -4.74
CA GLY A 108 -1.07 13.06 -3.65
C GLY A 108 0.09 13.89 -3.15
N LYS A 109 -0.21 14.76 -2.19
CA LYS A 109 0.76 15.67 -1.58
C LYS A 109 1.91 14.97 -0.90
N VAL A 110 1.63 13.83 -0.30
CA VAL A 110 2.62 13.03 0.46
C VAL A 110 3.62 12.38 -0.48
N SER A 111 3.16 11.76 -1.56
CA SER A 111 4.04 11.03 -2.48
C SER A 111 5.04 11.93 -3.22
N GLU A 112 4.69 13.19 -3.41
CA GLU A 112 5.54 14.17 -4.10
C GLU A 112 6.45 14.95 -3.16
N GLY A 113 6.11 15.04 -1.88
CA GLY A 113 6.78 15.91 -0.91
C GLY A 113 7.60 15.20 0.16
N VAL A 114 7.57 13.87 0.23
CA VAL A 114 8.22 13.11 1.30
C VAL A 114 9.15 12.06 0.74
N ASP A 115 10.36 12.03 1.27
CA ASP A 115 11.31 10.96 0.99
C ASP A 115 11.09 9.82 2.01
N PHE A 116 10.56 8.70 1.53
CA PHE A 116 10.31 7.51 2.34
C PHE A 116 11.58 6.65 2.40
N ASP A 117 12.58 7.17 3.06
CA ASP A 117 13.87 6.53 3.19
C ASP A 117 13.97 5.71 4.48
N HIS A 118 14.75 4.64 4.45
CA HIS A 118 15.02 3.78 5.60
C HIS A 118 13.74 3.34 6.37
N HIS A 119 13.64 3.69 7.66
CA HIS A 119 12.49 3.28 8.49
C HIS A 119 11.17 3.95 8.14
N LEU A 120 11.18 4.97 7.31
CA LEU A 120 9.95 5.61 6.84
C LEU A 120 9.27 4.85 5.69
N GLY A 121 9.97 3.93 5.06
CA GLY A 121 9.43 3.15 3.95
C GLY A 121 10.15 1.81 3.77
N ARG A 122 10.08 0.94 4.76
CA ARG A 122 10.68 -0.41 4.67
C ARG A 122 10.01 -1.25 3.59
N ALA A 123 8.71 -1.11 3.44
CA ALA A 123 7.95 -1.69 2.35
C ALA A 123 7.05 -0.63 1.73
N VAL A 124 6.97 -0.62 0.42
CA VAL A 124 6.05 0.22 -0.34
C VAL A 124 5.19 -0.69 -1.20
N LEU A 125 3.87 -0.60 -1.01
CA LEU A 125 2.90 -1.33 -1.80
C LEU A 125 2.12 -0.36 -2.68
N MET A 126 1.82 -0.78 -3.90
CA MET A 126 1.01 0.01 -4.80
C MET A 126 -0.23 -0.80 -5.19
N PHE A 127 -1.40 -0.34 -4.78
CA PHE A 127 -2.68 -0.93 -5.10
C PHE A 127 -3.28 -0.26 -6.34
N GLY A 128 -3.13 -0.93 -7.46
CA GLY A 128 -3.40 -0.37 -8.78
C GLY A 128 -2.22 0.44 -9.30
N ILE A 129 -1.94 0.29 -10.58
CA ILE A 129 -0.82 0.99 -11.23
C ILE A 129 -1.37 2.21 -11.95
N PRO A 130 -0.98 3.44 -11.56
CA PRO A 130 -1.37 4.63 -12.29
C PRO A 130 -0.91 4.56 -13.75
N TYR A 131 -1.76 5.00 -14.68
CA TYR A 131 -1.51 4.92 -16.13
C TYR A 131 -0.12 5.46 -16.54
N VAL A 132 0.33 6.53 -15.90
CA VAL A 132 1.64 7.13 -16.19
C VAL A 132 2.81 6.20 -15.89
N TYR A 133 2.70 5.37 -14.86
CA TYR A 133 3.76 4.42 -14.53
C TYR A 133 3.84 3.24 -15.48
N THR A 134 2.76 2.91 -16.18
CA THR A 134 2.78 1.84 -17.18
C THR A 134 3.63 2.19 -18.40
N GLN A 135 3.94 3.47 -18.60
CA GLN A 135 4.80 3.95 -19.69
C GLN A 135 6.29 3.96 -19.29
N SER A 136 6.61 3.82 -18.02
CA SER A 136 8.01 3.82 -17.56
C SER A 136 8.68 2.48 -17.88
N ARG A 137 9.78 2.54 -18.64
CA ARG A 137 10.61 1.35 -18.94
C ARG A 137 11.22 0.75 -17.68
N ILE A 138 11.66 1.59 -16.75
CA ILE A 138 12.27 1.16 -15.48
C ILE A 138 11.24 0.42 -14.64
N LEU A 139 10.03 0.97 -14.54
CA LEU A 139 8.96 0.35 -13.77
C LEU A 139 8.51 -0.96 -14.41
N LYS A 140 8.39 -1.02 -15.74
CA LYS A 140 8.08 -2.26 -16.45
C LYS A 140 9.11 -3.35 -16.18
N ALA A 141 10.39 -3.03 -16.26
CA ALA A 141 11.46 -3.97 -15.98
C ALA A 141 11.40 -4.50 -14.53
N ARG A 142 11.11 -3.62 -13.56
CA ARG A 142 10.94 -4.00 -12.15
C ARG A 142 9.71 -4.87 -11.93
N LEU A 143 8.61 -4.55 -12.58
CA LEU A 143 7.38 -5.35 -12.52
C LEU A 143 7.59 -6.74 -13.12
N GLU A 144 8.28 -6.84 -14.24
CA GLU A 144 8.65 -8.13 -14.87
C GLU A 144 9.55 -8.94 -13.93
N TYR A 145 10.57 -8.31 -13.36
CA TYR A 145 11.45 -8.97 -12.39
C TYR A 145 10.69 -9.49 -11.17
N LEU A 146 9.80 -8.67 -10.60
CA LEU A 146 8.97 -9.08 -9.46
C LEU A 146 8.00 -10.21 -9.82
N ARG A 147 7.40 -10.12 -11.01
CA ARG A 147 6.53 -11.17 -11.52
C ARG A 147 7.26 -12.50 -11.62
N ASP A 148 8.44 -12.50 -12.22
CA ASP A 148 9.23 -13.71 -12.45
C ASP A 148 9.80 -14.28 -11.14
N THR A 149 10.18 -13.41 -10.21
CA THR A 149 10.77 -13.81 -8.92
C THR A 149 9.70 -14.31 -7.94
N PHE A 150 8.56 -13.64 -7.87
CA PHE A 150 7.52 -13.91 -6.86
C PHE A 150 6.25 -14.54 -7.44
N GLN A 151 6.23 -14.82 -8.74
CA GLN A 151 5.07 -15.36 -9.47
C GLN A 151 3.79 -14.54 -9.27
N VAL A 152 3.93 -13.24 -9.18
CA VAL A 152 2.83 -12.30 -9.02
C VAL A 152 2.28 -11.93 -10.40
N GLY A 153 0.97 -11.96 -10.57
CA GLY A 153 0.33 -11.58 -11.83
C GLY A 153 0.67 -10.14 -12.24
N SER A 154 0.78 -9.89 -13.53
CA SER A 154 1.38 -8.68 -14.11
C SER A 154 0.62 -7.37 -13.89
N ASP A 155 -0.56 -7.42 -13.29
CA ASP A 155 -1.51 -6.33 -13.47
C ASP A 155 -1.72 -5.44 -12.25
N PHE A 156 -0.94 -5.60 -11.10
CA PHE A 156 -1.58 -4.95 -9.99
C PHE A 156 -0.85 -4.69 -8.69
N LEU A 157 0.24 -5.28 -8.42
CA LEU A 157 0.91 -5.03 -7.15
C LEU A 157 2.41 -4.90 -7.35
N LEU A 158 2.92 -3.70 -7.07
CA LEU A 158 4.34 -3.47 -6.96
C LEU A 158 4.70 -3.42 -5.46
N ILE A 159 5.46 -4.41 -5.01
CA ILE A 159 6.05 -4.37 -3.67
C ILE A 159 7.50 -3.95 -3.82
N LEU A 160 7.83 -2.78 -3.32
CA LEU A 160 9.20 -2.30 -3.26
C LEU A 160 9.69 -2.42 -1.82
N PHE A 161 10.66 -3.31 -1.61
CA PHE A 161 11.38 -3.32 -0.34
C PHE A 161 12.57 -2.35 -0.45
N THR A 162 12.56 -1.32 0.36
CA THR A 162 13.76 -0.50 0.51
C THR A 162 14.82 -1.31 1.27
N ARG A 163 16.06 -1.20 0.84
CA ARG A 163 17.17 -1.93 1.45
C ARG A 163 17.16 -1.78 2.98
N ILE A 164 17.15 -2.91 3.65
CA ILE A 164 17.44 -2.97 5.08
C ILE A 164 18.95 -2.75 5.20
N SER A 165 19.33 -1.55 5.42
CA SER A 165 20.70 -1.23 5.78
C SER A 165 20.85 -1.14 7.28
#